data_0c05418e8c01e5ce261cde85c2c03b08
#
_entry.id   0c05418e8c01e5ce261cde85c2c03b08
#
_cell.length_a   1.000
_cell.length_b   1.000
_cell.length_c   1.000
_cell.angle_alpha   90.00
_cell.angle_beta   90.00
_cell.angle_gamma   90.00
#
_symmetry.space_group_name_H-M   'P 1'
#
loop_
_entity.id
_entity.type
_entity.pdbx_description
1 polymer ?
#
loop_
_entity_poly.entity_id
_entity_poly.type
_entity_poly.pdbx_seq_one_letter_code
_entity_poly.pdbx_strand_id
1 'polypeptide(L)'
;LAEDTSNVSTAVHHVIESLKESFDLILLLQPTSPLRTGEDVNKVIEMFEQDEALDGVISVVAFDDYHPARMYNLSDDLHLSGFIQENETARRQDLQPVYYRNGCIYGVRTAAFLKENTFMVKNKKGYVMDVNWLANIDSMRDFKIATLLYEEWKHENNCN
;
A
#
# COMPACT_ATOMS: atom_id res chain seq x y z
N LEU A 1 14.47 17.71 -5.69
CA LEU A 1 13.32 16.80 -5.77
C LEU A 1 13.70 15.30 -5.73
N ALA A 2 14.94 14.94 -6.04
CA ALA A 2 15.43 13.56 -6.14
C ALA A 2 16.59 13.28 -5.17
N GLU A 3 16.48 13.76 -3.96
CA GLU A 3 17.42 13.43 -2.87
C GLU A 3 16.81 12.32 -2.00
N ASP A 4 17.65 11.48 -1.39
CA ASP A 4 17.20 10.36 -0.54
C ASP A 4 16.29 10.78 0.62
N THR A 5 16.33 12.05 1.00
CA THR A 5 15.49 12.66 2.04
C THR A 5 14.21 13.32 1.51
N SER A 6 14.02 13.36 0.18
CA SER A 6 12.88 14.05 -0.44
C SER A 6 11.57 13.28 -0.18
N ASN A 7 10.60 13.94 0.43
CA ASN A 7 9.28 13.37 0.61
C ASN A 7 8.54 13.30 -0.74
N VAL A 8 7.89 12.17 -1.03
CA VAL A 8 7.04 11.97 -2.21
C VAL A 8 6.00 13.10 -2.35
N SER A 9 5.43 13.57 -1.25
CA SER A 9 4.47 14.68 -1.27
C SER A 9 5.04 15.95 -1.91
N THR A 10 6.33 16.25 -1.71
CA THR A 10 7.00 17.42 -2.33
C THR A 10 7.07 17.28 -3.85
N ALA A 11 7.37 16.07 -4.34
CA ALA A 11 7.39 15.81 -5.77
C ALA A 11 6.00 15.94 -6.40
N VAL A 12 4.97 15.45 -5.71
CA VAL A 12 3.57 15.56 -6.16
C VAL A 12 3.10 17.01 -6.17
N HIS A 13 3.41 17.82 -5.16
CA HIS A 13 3.12 19.26 -5.18
C HIS A 13 3.75 19.95 -6.39
N HIS A 14 5.04 19.68 -6.66
CA HIS A 14 5.70 20.23 -7.82
C HIS A 14 5.03 19.83 -9.14
N VAL A 15 4.56 18.59 -9.27
CA VAL A 15 3.81 18.13 -10.45
C VAL A 15 2.50 18.90 -10.58
N ILE A 16 1.71 19.01 -9.50
CA ILE A 16 0.43 19.74 -9.51
C ILE A 16 0.64 21.20 -9.92
N GLU A 17 1.64 21.86 -9.35
CA GLU A 17 1.96 23.28 -9.66
C GLU A 17 2.47 23.47 -11.11
N SER A 18 3.13 22.45 -11.67
CA SER A 18 3.69 22.50 -13.02
C SER A 18 2.66 22.19 -14.10
N LEU A 19 1.58 21.48 -13.77
CA LEU A 19 0.49 21.18 -14.69
C LEU A 19 -0.42 22.39 -14.81
N LYS A 20 -0.86 22.67 -16.04
CA LYS A 20 -1.81 23.77 -16.33
C LYS A 20 -3.27 23.34 -16.21
N GLU A 21 -3.49 22.08 -15.88
CA GLU A 21 -4.80 21.44 -15.78
C GLU A 21 -5.06 21.06 -14.32
N SER A 22 -6.33 21.04 -13.93
CA SER A 22 -6.76 20.53 -12.63
C SER A 22 -7.24 19.09 -12.75
N PHE A 23 -6.91 18.26 -11.78
CA PHE A 23 -7.33 16.87 -11.67
C PHE A 23 -8.02 16.67 -10.34
N ASP A 24 -9.09 15.86 -10.32
CA ASP A 24 -9.83 15.55 -9.09
C ASP A 24 -9.14 14.51 -8.24
N LEU A 25 -8.40 13.59 -8.89
CA LEU A 25 -7.72 12.46 -8.26
C LEU A 25 -6.24 12.43 -8.60
N ILE A 26 -5.44 11.99 -7.65
CA ILE A 26 -4.02 11.69 -7.80
C ILE A 26 -3.83 10.21 -7.47
N LEU A 27 -3.25 9.45 -8.39
CA LEU A 27 -2.84 8.08 -8.17
C LEU A 27 -1.32 7.98 -8.18
N LEU A 28 -0.74 7.58 -7.04
CA LEU A 28 0.68 7.27 -6.92
C LEU A 28 0.87 5.76 -7.08
N LEU A 29 1.58 5.36 -8.11
CA LEU A 29 1.91 3.98 -8.43
C LEU A 29 3.40 3.77 -8.22
N GLN A 30 3.78 3.07 -7.15
CA GLN A 30 5.19 2.85 -6.85
C GLN A 30 5.80 1.81 -7.80
N PRO A 31 6.93 2.09 -8.47
CA PRO A 31 7.60 1.13 -9.36
C PRO A 31 8.17 -0.08 -8.61
N THR A 32 8.44 0.07 -7.31
CA THR A 32 8.91 -1.02 -6.43
C THR A 32 7.84 -2.07 -6.10
N SER A 33 6.57 -1.80 -6.42
CA SER A 33 5.46 -2.76 -6.27
C SER A 33 4.81 -3.00 -7.64
N PRO A 34 5.47 -3.76 -8.54
CA PRO A 34 5.12 -3.78 -9.98
C PRO A 34 3.90 -4.63 -10.32
N LEU A 35 3.53 -5.61 -9.47
CA LEU A 35 2.49 -6.59 -9.79
C LEU A 35 1.09 -6.01 -9.53
N ARG A 36 0.62 -5.22 -10.48
CA ARG A 36 -0.72 -4.63 -10.53
C ARG A 36 -1.18 -4.54 -11.98
N THR A 37 -2.49 -4.57 -12.17
CA THR A 37 -3.13 -4.48 -13.48
C THR A 37 -3.76 -3.11 -13.68
N GLY A 38 -4.15 -2.80 -14.93
CA GLY A 38 -5.00 -1.65 -15.22
C GLY A 38 -6.39 -1.76 -14.56
N GLU A 39 -6.88 -2.99 -14.36
CA GLU A 39 -8.15 -3.24 -13.68
C GLU A 39 -8.08 -2.86 -12.19
N ASP A 40 -6.96 -3.11 -11.50
CA ASP A 40 -6.76 -2.65 -10.12
C ASP A 40 -6.85 -1.13 -10.01
N VAL A 41 -6.25 -0.43 -10.99
CA VAL A 41 -6.32 1.03 -11.07
C VAL A 41 -7.76 1.50 -11.28
N ASN A 42 -8.50 0.86 -12.21
CA ASN A 42 -9.89 1.19 -12.49
C ASN A 42 -10.77 0.98 -11.25
N LYS A 43 -10.62 -0.14 -10.55
CA LYS A 43 -11.36 -0.42 -9.30
C LYS A 43 -11.11 0.63 -8.22
N VAL A 44 -9.88 1.12 -8.10
CA VAL A 44 -9.57 2.21 -7.17
C VAL A 44 -10.29 3.50 -7.59
N ILE A 45 -10.34 3.82 -8.87
CA ILE A 45 -11.08 4.99 -9.38
C ILE A 45 -12.58 4.84 -9.12
N GLU A 46 -13.16 3.68 -9.41
CA GLU A 46 -14.57 3.37 -9.13
C GLU A 46 -14.95 3.55 -7.65
N MET A 47 -14.04 3.24 -6.71
CA MET A 47 -14.30 3.49 -5.28
C MET A 47 -14.51 4.97 -4.97
N PHE A 48 -13.82 5.87 -5.66
CA PHE A 48 -14.04 7.31 -5.54
C PHE A 48 -15.31 7.79 -6.24
N GLU A 49 -15.69 7.17 -7.34
CA GLU A 49 -16.93 7.49 -8.06
C GLU A 49 -18.17 7.07 -7.27
N GLN A 50 -18.08 5.95 -6.55
CA GLN A 50 -19.17 5.43 -5.71
C GLN A 50 -19.34 6.15 -4.37
N ASP A 51 -18.31 6.88 -3.91
CA ASP A 51 -18.31 7.56 -2.63
C ASP A 51 -17.62 8.93 -2.76
N GLU A 52 -18.43 9.96 -3.00
CA GLU A 52 -17.94 11.33 -3.16
C GLU A 52 -17.27 11.89 -1.90
N ALA A 53 -17.62 11.36 -0.71
CA ALA A 53 -17.02 11.78 0.55
C ALA A 53 -15.67 11.10 0.84
N LEU A 54 -15.30 10.09 0.07
CA LEU A 54 -14.04 9.36 0.24
C LEU A 54 -12.85 10.21 -0.19
N ASP A 55 -11.91 10.43 0.73
CA ASP A 55 -10.72 11.25 0.47
C ASP A 55 -9.54 10.44 -0.06
N GLY A 56 -9.41 9.16 0.33
CA GLY A 56 -8.28 8.33 -0.06
C GLY A 56 -8.60 6.85 -0.21
N VAL A 57 -7.80 6.16 -1.03
CA VAL A 57 -7.78 4.70 -1.17
C VAL A 57 -6.35 4.21 -1.13
N ILE A 58 -6.08 3.18 -0.33
CA ILE A 58 -4.76 2.56 -0.24
C ILE A 58 -4.89 1.08 -0.56
N SER A 59 -4.05 0.58 -1.45
CA SER A 59 -3.98 -0.85 -1.70
C SER A 59 -3.36 -1.59 -0.52
N VAL A 60 -4.00 -2.69 -0.16
CA VAL A 60 -3.62 -3.56 0.96
C VAL A 60 -3.76 -5.02 0.56
N VAL A 61 -3.10 -5.90 1.29
CA VAL A 61 -3.29 -7.36 1.21
C VAL A 61 -3.64 -7.90 2.58
N ALA A 62 -4.46 -8.95 2.64
CA ALA A 62 -4.65 -9.70 3.87
C ALA A 62 -3.35 -10.43 4.24
N PHE A 63 -2.91 -10.35 5.51
CA PHE A 63 -1.59 -10.82 5.91
C PHE A 63 -1.64 -11.61 7.21
N ASP A 64 -2.23 -12.80 7.14
CA ASP A 64 -2.53 -13.62 8.31
C ASP A 64 -1.30 -14.21 9.02
N ASP A 65 -0.20 -14.46 8.28
CA ASP A 65 0.99 -15.11 8.84
C ASP A 65 1.82 -14.22 9.76
N TYR A 66 1.73 -12.90 9.57
CA TYR A 66 2.50 -11.90 10.33
C TYR A 66 1.58 -10.99 11.14
N HIS A 67 0.72 -11.61 11.93
CA HIS A 67 -0.22 -10.87 12.76
C HIS A 67 0.52 -10.12 13.90
N PRO A 68 0.18 -8.84 14.17
CA PRO A 68 0.83 -8.04 15.23
C PRO A 68 0.80 -8.67 16.62
N ALA A 69 -0.21 -9.52 16.94
CA ALA A 69 -0.26 -10.29 18.18
C ALA A 69 0.88 -11.34 18.31
N ARG A 70 1.65 -11.59 17.24
CA ARG A 70 2.81 -12.49 17.20
C ARG A 70 4.13 -11.76 16.99
N MET A 71 4.10 -10.43 17.07
CA MET A 71 5.28 -9.58 16.95
C MET A 71 5.74 -9.16 18.34
N TYR A 72 7.04 -8.99 18.51
CA TYR A 72 7.67 -8.65 19.76
C TYR A 72 8.62 -7.48 19.61
N ASN A 73 8.71 -6.68 20.64
CA ASN A 73 9.83 -5.78 20.86
C ASN A 73 10.93 -6.57 21.56
N LEU A 74 12.17 -6.39 21.14
CA LEU A 74 13.35 -6.98 21.74
C LEU A 74 14.16 -5.88 22.43
N SER A 75 14.43 -6.03 23.72
CA SER A 75 15.34 -5.14 24.45
C SER A 75 16.81 -5.51 24.25
N ASP A 76 17.73 -4.63 24.64
CA ASP A 76 19.17 -4.86 24.50
C ASP A 76 19.67 -6.08 25.30
N ASP A 77 18.99 -6.45 26.37
CA ASP A 77 19.25 -7.62 27.20
C ASP A 77 18.45 -8.87 26.74
N LEU A 78 17.93 -8.84 25.50
CA LEU A 78 17.23 -9.93 24.83
C LEU A 78 15.89 -10.33 25.44
N HIS A 79 15.28 -9.49 26.27
CA HIS A 79 13.92 -9.74 26.74
C HIS A 79 12.90 -9.38 25.66
N LEU A 80 11.90 -10.26 25.47
CA LEU A 80 10.79 -10.06 24.56
C LEU A 80 9.59 -9.46 25.28
N SER A 81 8.97 -8.45 24.67
CA SER A 81 7.66 -7.94 25.08
C SER A 81 6.73 -7.89 23.87
N GLY A 82 5.50 -8.40 24.01
CA GLY A 82 4.53 -8.43 22.92
C GLY A 82 4.30 -7.03 22.33
N PHE A 83 4.31 -6.91 21.00
CA PHE A 83 4.02 -5.66 20.32
C PHE A 83 2.58 -5.20 20.61
N ILE A 84 1.64 -6.16 20.65
CA ILE A 84 0.30 -6.01 21.21
C ILE A 84 0.18 -7.00 22.35
N GLN A 85 -0.02 -6.53 23.58
CA GLN A 85 -0.08 -7.39 24.77
C GLN A 85 -1.34 -8.28 24.79
N GLU A 86 -2.39 -7.85 24.12
CA GLU A 86 -3.63 -8.59 23.99
C GLU A 86 -3.47 -9.70 22.92
N ASN A 87 -4.02 -10.89 23.21
CA ASN A 87 -4.09 -12.02 22.28
C ASN A 87 -2.75 -12.70 21.93
N GLU A 88 -1.68 -12.53 22.69
CA GLU A 88 -0.38 -13.21 22.45
C GLU A 88 -0.52 -14.74 22.37
N THR A 89 -1.40 -15.32 23.16
CA THR A 89 -1.67 -16.78 23.21
C THR A 89 -2.82 -17.23 22.31
N ALA A 90 -3.45 -16.30 21.58
CA ALA A 90 -4.58 -16.63 20.72
C ALA A 90 -4.15 -17.52 19.55
N ARG A 91 -5.02 -18.46 19.19
CA ARG A 91 -4.79 -19.28 17.98
C ARG A 91 -4.97 -18.39 16.75
N ARG A 92 -4.27 -18.71 15.65
CA ARG A 92 -4.33 -17.96 14.38
C ARG A 92 -5.78 -17.71 13.93
N GLN A 93 -6.62 -18.72 13.99
CA GLN A 93 -8.01 -18.68 13.55
C GLN A 93 -8.93 -17.82 14.43
N ASP A 94 -8.50 -17.49 15.64
CA ASP A 94 -9.26 -16.67 16.60
C ASP A 94 -8.84 -15.17 16.51
N LEU A 95 -7.80 -14.86 15.74
CA LEU A 95 -7.33 -13.49 15.52
C LEU A 95 -8.17 -12.79 14.45
N GLN A 96 -8.41 -11.50 14.64
CA GLN A 96 -9.07 -10.68 13.62
C GLN A 96 -8.15 -10.49 12.41
N PRO A 97 -8.67 -10.52 11.18
CA PRO A 97 -7.86 -10.26 9.98
C PRO A 97 -7.11 -8.93 10.05
N VAL A 98 -5.85 -8.95 9.70
CA VAL A 98 -5.04 -7.72 9.55
C VAL A 98 -4.64 -7.52 8.09
N TYR A 99 -4.43 -6.27 7.72
CA TYR A 99 -4.10 -5.90 6.36
C TYR A 99 -2.78 -5.15 6.33
N TYR A 100 -1.92 -5.57 5.43
CA TYR A 100 -0.62 -4.95 5.18
C TYR A 100 -0.72 -4.02 3.96
N ARG A 101 -0.18 -2.82 4.08
CA ARG A 101 -0.08 -1.86 2.97
C ARG A 101 1.00 -2.32 2.00
N ASN A 102 0.60 -2.72 0.80
CA ASN A 102 1.48 -3.36 -0.18
C ASN A 102 2.25 -2.39 -1.10
N GLY A 103 1.96 -1.09 -1.04
CA GLY A 103 2.67 -0.09 -1.83
C GLY A 103 2.26 0.03 -3.29
N CYS A 104 1.34 -0.79 -3.79
CA CYS A 104 0.98 -0.81 -5.21
C CYS A 104 0.26 0.46 -5.66
N ILE A 105 -0.78 0.90 -4.93
CA ILE A 105 -1.63 2.02 -5.33
C ILE A 105 -1.96 2.88 -4.11
N TYR A 106 -1.73 4.19 -4.25
CA TYR A 106 -2.21 5.21 -3.33
C TYR A 106 -3.05 6.20 -4.13
N GLY A 107 -4.35 6.18 -3.91
CA GLY A 107 -5.28 7.14 -4.48
C GLY A 107 -5.66 8.20 -3.46
N VAL A 108 -5.76 9.46 -3.89
CA VAL A 108 -6.22 10.55 -3.03
C VAL A 108 -6.95 11.61 -3.86
N ARG A 109 -8.01 12.21 -3.30
CA ARG A 109 -8.58 13.41 -3.90
C ARG A 109 -7.58 14.55 -3.80
N THR A 110 -7.40 15.28 -4.88
CA THR A 110 -6.45 16.40 -4.94
C THR A 110 -6.70 17.42 -3.84
N ALA A 111 -7.96 17.76 -3.57
CA ALA A 111 -8.33 18.68 -2.51
C ALA A 111 -7.90 18.19 -1.11
N ALA A 112 -8.07 16.89 -0.82
CA ALA A 112 -7.65 16.29 0.43
C ALA A 112 -6.12 16.21 0.56
N PHE A 113 -5.42 15.88 -0.52
CA PHE A 113 -3.96 15.90 -0.56
C PHE A 113 -3.40 17.29 -0.29
N LEU A 114 -3.92 18.32 -0.94
CA LEU A 114 -3.48 19.70 -0.73
C LEU A 114 -3.75 20.18 0.70
N LYS A 115 -4.82 19.72 1.32
CA LYS A 115 -5.20 20.08 2.69
C LYS A 115 -4.33 19.37 3.74
N GLU A 116 -4.10 18.06 3.58
CA GLU A 116 -3.42 17.23 4.58
C GLU A 116 -1.93 16.99 4.26
N ASN A 117 -1.47 17.33 3.06
CA ASN A 117 -0.10 17.16 2.56
C ASN A 117 0.40 15.70 2.67
N THR A 118 -0.49 14.74 2.43
CA THR A 118 -0.17 13.31 2.54
C THR A 118 -1.14 12.46 1.73
N PHE A 119 -0.67 11.28 1.26
CA PHE A 119 -1.54 10.22 0.76
C PHE A 119 -2.26 9.45 1.89
N MET A 120 -1.77 9.58 3.13
CA MET A 120 -2.34 8.92 4.31
C MET A 120 -3.44 9.76 4.96
N VAL A 121 -4.36 10.30 4.13
CA VAL A 121 -5.49 11.10 4.60
C VAL A 121 -6.34 10.34 5.62
N LYS A 122 -7.07 11.05 6.48
CA LYS A 122 -7.83 10.44 7.58
C LYS A 122 -8.99 9.59 7.08
N ASN A 123 -9.80 10.13 6.15
CA ASN A 123 -10.94 9.42 5.57
C ASN A 123 -10.48 8.59 4.35
N LYS A 124 -10.12 7.35 4.58
CA LYS A 124 -9.63 6.44 3.52
C LYS A 124 -10.18 5.04 3.65
N LYS A 125 -10.27 4.35 2.52
CA LYS A 125 -10.63 2.93 2.41
C LYS A 125 -9.45 2.10 1.93
N GLY A 126 -9.48 0.80 2.22
CA GLY A 126 -8.54 -0.18 1.68
C GLY A 126 -9.08 -0.79 0.39
N TYR A 127 -8.24 -0.83 -0.65
CA TYR A 127 -8.45 -1.70 -1.80
C TYR A 127 -7.68 -3.00 -1.57
N VAL A 128 -8.40 -4.11 -1.40
CA VAL A 128 -7.79 -5.41 -1.06
C VAL A 128 -7.35 -6.11 -2.34
N MET A 129 -6.04 -6.32 -2.46
CA MET A 129 -5.41 -7.06 -3.55
C MET A 129 -5.08 -8.49 -3.11
N ASP A 130 -4.86 -9.38 -4.07
CA ASP A 130 -4.44 -10.76 -3.80
C ASP A 130 -3.02 -10.78 -3.20
N VAL A 131 -2.88 -11.43 -2.05
CA VAL A 131 -1.61 -11.57 -1.34
C VAL A 131 -0.57 -12.40 -2.11
N ASN A 132 -1.00 -13.29 -2.99
CA ASN A 132 -0.12 -14.09 -3.84
C ASN A 132 0.78 -13.21 -4.73
N TRP A 133 0.33 -12.00 -5.05
CA TRP A 133 1.07 -11.04 -5.88
C TRP A 133 1.77 -9.95 -5.07
N LEU A 134 1.95 -10.17 -3.77
CA LEU A 134 2.70 -9.26 -2.93
C LEU A 134 4.19 -9.28 -3.32
N ALA A 135 4.63 -8.24 -4.00
CA ALA A 135 6.02 -8.02 -4.38
C ALA A 135 6.40 -6.56 -4.13
N ASN A 136 7.13 -6.30 -3.03
CA ASN A 136 7.73 -5.00 -2.76
C ASN A 136 9.26 -5.14 -2.87
N ILE A 137 9.88 -4.39 -3.80
CA ILE A 137 11.28 -4.54 -4.19
C ILE A 137 12.11 -3.48 -3.47
N ASP A 138 12.63 -3.82 -2.30
CA ASP A 138 13.55 -2.98 -1.52
C ASP A 138 14.98 -3.54 -1.51
N SER A 139 15.16 -4.81 -1.91
CA SER A 139 16.45 -5.49 -1.94
C SER A 139 16.59 -6.44 -3.13
N MET A 140 17.81 -6.91 -3.38
CA MET A 140 18.07 -7.94 -4.42
C MET A 140 17.36 -9.27 -4.12
N ARG A 141 17.06 -9.57 -2.86
CA ARG A 141 16.24 -10.73 -2.50
C ARG A 141 14.82 -10.55 -3.01
N ASP A 142 14.23 -9.37 -2.78
CA ASP A 142 12.86 -9.06 -3.19
C ASP A 142 12.73 -9.04 -4.70
N PHE A 143 13.74 -8.51 -5.41
CA PHE A 143 13.79 -8.55 -6.86
C PHE A 143 13.75 -9.98 -7.41
N LYS A 144 14.47 -10.92 -6.80
CA LYS A 144 14.41 -12.33 -7.20
C LYS A 144 13.04 -12.94 -6.96
N ILE A 145 12.41 -12.63 -5.83
CA ILE A 145 11.05 -13.09 -5.51
C ILE A 145 10.06 -12.51 -6.53
N ALA A 146 10.11 -11.20 -6.76
CA ALA A 146 9.26 -10.53 -7.73
C ALA A 146 9.41 -11.11 -9.15
N THR A 147 10.64 -11.48 -9.56
CA THR A 147 10.90 -12.10 -10.86
C THR A 147 10.24 -13.48 -10.97
N LEU A 148 10.27 -14.29 -9.91
CA LEU A 148 9.59 -15.59 -9.88
C LEU A 148 8.07 -15.43 -9.95
N LEU A 149 7.51 -14.52 -9.17
CA LEU A 149 6.07 -14.25 -9.14
C LEU A 149 5.58 -13.65 -10.47
N TYR A 150 6.41 -12.87 -11.16
CA TYR A 150 6.02 -12.17 -12.38
C TYR A 150 5.57 -13.10 -13.49
N GLU A 151 6.23 -14.24 -13.69
CA GLU A 151 5.88 -15.20 -14.75
C GLU A 151 4.50 -15.83 -14.50
N GLU A 152 4.21 -16.20 -13.25
CA GLU A 152 2.90 -16.73 -12.86
C GLU A 152 1.81 -15.65 -12.96
N TRP A 153 2.09 -14.48 -12.40
CA TRP A 153 1.19 -13.33 -12.45
C TRP A 153 0.84 -12.92 -13.88
N LYS A 154 1.84 -12.86 -14.77
CA LYS A 154 1.66 -12.55 -16.19
C LYS A 154 0.72 -13.56 -16.86
N HIS A 155 0.89 -14.84 -16.56
CA HIS A 155 0.05 -15.90 -17.11
C HIS A 155 -1.41 -15.78 -16.64
N GLU A 156 -1.63 -15.54 -15.34
CA GLU A 156 -2.98 -15.41 -14.79
C GLU A 156 -3.71 -14.16 -15.28
N ASN A 157 -2.99 -13.06 -15.45
CA ASN A 157 -3.59 -11.78 -15.86
C ASN A 157 -3.59 -11.57 -17.37
N ASN A 158 -3.26 -12.58 -18.20
CA ASN A 158 -3.20 -12.49 -19.67
C ASN A 158 -2.38 -11.28 -20.18
N CYS A 159 -1.35 -10.88 -19.45
CA CYS A 159 -0.46 -9.80 -19.85
C CYS A 159 0.55 -10.34 -20.86
N ASN A 160 0.40 -10.02 -22.14
CA ASN A 160 1.32 -10.37 -23.23
C ASN A 160 2.52 -9.44 -23.32
#